data_a5d904249fdcee3f436234eff384db15
#
_entry.id   a5d904249fdcee3f436234eff384db15
#
_cell.length_a   1.000
_cell.length_b   1.000
_cell.length_c   1.000
_cell.angle_alpha   90.00
_cell.angle_beta   90.00
_cell.angle_gamma   90.00
#
_symmetry.space_group_name_H-M   'P 1'
#
loop_
_entity.id
_entity.type
_entity.pdbx_description
1 polymer ?
#
loop_
_entity_poly.entity_id
_entity_poly.type
_entity_poly.pdbx_seq_one_letter_code
_entity_poly.pdbx_strand_id
1 'polypeptide(L)'
;YYSDWYPINYLHQKVTKSSLDFVYPTDLGLKFKEVNLEAKTKTEVTDGITTNTWQVEDLEVLTPSYDQEKLPKLLLAPVKFSIGEFQGEMNDWAGLGMWQSKLNAGRGQLPEDFQQQILQMIQDLDTPYEKIEVLYEYLQRNFRYVSIQLGIGGWQTMTAQEVLENKYGDCKALTNLMKSMLEVAGIPSFYTLVYAGVDEEDIEVDLPSNQFNHVILQVPTDSGPIGLECTSTLNPPGYLGDFTSNRHVLVTTPEGGYLTKTPAYQEDHWNKILTETNVT
;
A
#
# COMPACT_ATOMS: atom_id res chain seq x y z
N TYR A 1 -12.06 -1.52 9.21
CA TYR A 1 -10.89 -2.02 9.95
C TYR A 1 -11.35 -2.72 11.21
N TYR A 2 -10.81 -3.92 11.47
CA TYR A 2 -10.82 -4.51 12.80
C TYR A 2 -9.50 -4.15 13.46
N SER A 3 -9.57 -3.77 14.73
CA SER A 3 -8.36 -3.54 15.50
C SER A 3 -7.71 -4.87 15.82
N ASP A 4 -6.41 -4.96 15.69
CA ASP A 4 -5.65 -6.09 16.18
C ASP A 4 -5.80 -6.21 17.70
N TRP A 5 -5.78 -7.44 18.19
CA TRP A 5 -5.84 -7.69 19.62
C TRP A 5 -4.44 -8.02 20.16
N TYR A 6 -4.00 -7.23 21.11
CA TYR A 6 -2.78 -7.45 21.88
C TYR A 6 -3.17 -7.87 23.29
N PRO A 7 -3.07 -9.14 23.65
CA PRO A 7 -3.46 -9.62 24.98
C PRO A 7 -2.59 -9.05 26.11
N ILE A 8 -1.37 -8.60 25.78
CA ILE A 8 -0.47 -7.86 26.65
C ILE A 8 0.22 -6.76 25.82
N ASN A 9 0.19 -5.52 26.28
CA ASN A 9 0.75 -4.35 25.58
C ASN A 9 1.41 -3.32 26.50
N TYR A 10 1.57 -3.66 27.78
CA TYR A 10 2.27 -2.81 28.76
C TYR A 10 3.48 -3.51 29.34
N LEU A 11 4.58 -2.76 29.46
CA LEU A 11 5.79 -3.23 30.09
C LEU A 11 5.57 -3.46 31.61
N HIS A 12 6.30 -4.43 32.16
CA HIS A 12 6.32 -4.74 33.60
C HIS A 12 4.96 -5.17 34.20
N GLN A 13 4.00 -5.55 33.36
CA GLN A 13 2.72 -6.09 33.83
C GLN A 13 2.62 -7.59 33.56
N LYS A 14 2.17 -8.35 34.55
CA LYS A 14 1.78 -9.74 34.38
C LYS A 14 0.30 -9.80 33.99
N VAL A 15 -0.03 -10.58 32.97
CA VAL A 15 -1.41 -10.83 32.57
C VAL A 15 -1.78 -12.26 32.94
N THR A 16 -2.61 -12.43 33.95
CA THR A 16 -3.09 -13.76 34.35
C THR A 16 -4.13 -14.33 33.41
N LYS A 17 -4.93 -13.44 32.79
CA LYS A 17 -5.93 -13.83 31.79
C LYS A 17 -6.30 -12.64 30.92
N SER A 18 -6.35 -12.85 29.59
CA SER A 18 -6.90 -11.93 28.62
C SER A 18 -7.79 -12.69 27.65
N SER A 19 -8.91 -12.07 27.22
CA SER A 19 -9.83 -12.69 26.25
C SER A 19 -10.40 -11.65 25.30
N LEU A 20 -10.67 -12.08 24.07
CA LEU A 20 -11.38 -11.33 23.05
C LEU A 20 -12.58 -12.15 22.59
N ASP A 21 -13.78 -11.56 22.65
CA ASP A 21 -14.95 -12.06 21.95
C ASP A 21 -15.21 -11.19 20.73
N PHE A 22 -15.19 -11.81 19.55
CA PHE A 22 -15.44 -11.13 18.28
C PHE A 22 -16.74 -11.64 17.68
N VAL A 23 -17.73 -10.76 17.58
CA VAL A 23 -19.11 -11.09 17.17
C VAL A 23 -19.39 -10.45 15.82
N TYR A 24 -19.84 -11.24 14.85
CA TYR A 24 -20.08 -10.77 13.50
C TYR A 24 -21.16 -11.60 12.77
N PRO A 25 -21.84 -11.03 11.76
CA PRO A 25 -22.72 -11.79 10.87
C PRO A 25 -21.93 -12.91 10.17
N THR A 26 -22.42 -14.13 10.23
CA THR A 26 -21.71 -15.32 9.70
C THR A 26 -21.37 -15.19 8.22
N ASP A 27 -22.23 -14.55 7.43
CA ASP A 27 -22.05 -14.35 5.99
C ASP A 27 -20.97 -13.34 5.62
N LEU A 28 -20.54 -12.48 6.58
CA LEU A 28 -19.42 -11.57 6.43
C LEU A 28 -18.09 -12.31 6.25
N GLY A 29 -17.95 -13.43 6.96
CA GLY A 29 -16.69 -14.19 7.04
C GLY A 29 -15.59 -13.44 7.78
N LEU A 30 -14.74 -14.20 8.44
CA LEU A 30 -13.58 -13.69 9.16
C LEU A 30 -12.35 -14.52 8.85
N LYS A 31 -11.24 -13.85 8.59
CA LYS A 31 -9.89 -14.43 8.60
C LYS A 31 -9.13 -13.89 9.81
N PHE A 32 -8.24 -14.69 10.34
CA PHE A 32 -7.39 -14.27 11.44
C PHE A 32 -6.02 -14.96 11.38
N LYS A 33 -5.04 -14.33 12.00
CA LYS A 33 -3.69 -14.87 12.18
C LYS A 33 -3.23 -14.63 13.61
N GLU A 34 -2.83 -15.69 14.28
CA GLU A 34 -2.16 -15.64 15.57
C GLU A 34 -0.66 -15.46 15.32
N VAL A 35 -0.08 -14.40 15.87
CA VAL A 35 1.36 -14.10 15.77
C VAL A 35 1.95 -14.16 17.18
N ASN A 36 2.88 -15.06 17.39
CA ASN A 36 3.52 -15.32 18.71
C ASN A 36 2.47 -15.54 19.83
N LEU A 37 1.31 -16.07 19.47
CA LEU A 37 0.16 -16.23 20.32
C LEU A 37 -0.37 -17.68 20.20
N GLU A 38 -0.56 -18.35 21.33
CA GLU A 38 -1.26 -19.61 21.42
C GLU A 38 -2.53 -19.41 22.28
N ALA A 39 -3.64 -19.13 21.62
CA ALA A 39 -4.90 -18.89 22.31
C ALA A 39 -5.79 -20.14 22.34
N LYS A 40 -6.50 -20.33 23.43
CA LYS A 40 -7.66 -21.23 23.46
C LYS A 40 -8.77 -20.58 22.66
N THR A 41 -9.21 -21.22 21.59
CA THR A 41 -10.24 -20.69 20.69
C THR A 41 -11.56 -21.45 20.83
N LYS A 42 -12.68 -20.71 20.78
CA LYS A 42 -14.04 -21.25 20.73
C LYS A 42 -14.84 -20.50 19.67
N THR A 43 -15.63 -21.23 18.87
CA THR A 43 -16.54 -20.65 17.88
C THR A 43 -17.95 -21.11 18.16
N GLU A 44 -18.89 -20.18 18.22
CA GLU A 44 -20.30 -20.43 18.37
C GLU A 44 -21.08 -19.71 17.27
N VAL A 45 -22.11 -20.39 16.71
CA VAL A 45 -22.99 -19.80 15.69
C VAL A 45 -24.42 -19.91 16.16
N THR A 46 -25.13 -18.80 16.25
CA THR A 46 -26.53 -18.73 16.67
C THR A 46 -27.23 -17.67 15.83
N ASP A 47 -28.35 -18.04 15.21
CA ASP A 47 -29.22 -17.15 14.42
C ASP A 47 -28.48 -16.30 13.36
N GLY A 48 -27.48 -16.89 12.67
CA GLY A 48 -26.72 -16.22 11.64
C GLY A 48 -25.63 -15.26 12.16
N ILE A 49 -25.37 -15.31 13.47
CA ILE A 49 -24.27 -14.57 14.12
C ILE A 49 -23.21 -15.56 14.57
N THR A 50 -21.96 -15.26 14.25
CA THR A 50 -20.80 -16.01 14.73
C THR A 50 -20.11 -15.24 15.85
N THR A 51 -19.78 -15.96 16.92
CA THR A 51 -18.93 -15.46 18.01
C THR A 51 -17.66 -16.30 18.04
N ASN A 52 -16.52 -15.68 17.82
CA ASN A 52 -15.21 -16.28 18.06
C ASN A 52 -14.63 -15.73 19.35
N THR A 53 -14.23 -16.62 20.24
CA THR A 53 -13.56 -16.29 21.50
C THR A 53 -12.11 -16.76 21.45
N TRP A 54 -11.17 -15.87 21.76
CA TRP A 54 -9.77 -16.20 22.02
C TRP A 54 -9.45 -15.89 23.48
N GLN A 55 -8.74 -16.80 24.14
CA GLN A 55 -8.35 -16.66 25.53
C GLN A 55 -6.90 -17.11 25.72
N VAL A 56 -6.15 -16.31 26.42
CA VAL A 56 -4.78 -16.61 26.85
C VAL A 56 -4.67 -16.44 28.38
N GLU A 57 -3.79 -17.21 28.98
CA GLU A 57 -3.55 -17.21 30.43
C GLU A 57 -2.05 -17.16 30.72
N ASP A 58 -1.69 -16.58 31.87
CA ASP A 58 -0.34 -16.54 32.42
C ASP A 58 0.76 -16.04 31.46
N LEU A 59 0.48 -14.91 30.75
CA LEU A 59 1.47 -14.30 29.85
C LEU A 59 2.65 -13.73 30.64
N GLU A 60 3.85 -13.98 30.12
CA GLU A 60 5.09 -13.48 30.67
C GLU A 60 5.16 -11.94 30.64
N VAL A 61 5.92 -11.39 31.59
CA VAL A 61 6.08 -9.94 31.73
C VAL A 61 6.95 -9.40 30.60
N LEU A 62 6.46 -8.40 29.86
CA LEU A 62 7.26 -7.67 28.88
C LEU A 62 8.29 -6.78 29.57
N THR A 63 9.53 -6.84 29.11
CA THR A 63 10.64 -6.00 29.58
C THR A 63 11.04 -4.99 28.49
N PRO A 64 11.77 -3.90 28.81
CA PRO A 64 12.23 -2.92 27.82
C PRO A 64 13.12 -3.50 26.71
N SER A 65 13.75 -4.65 26.97
CA SER A 65 14.55 -5.39 25.98
C SER A 65 13.72 -6.38 25.16
N TYR A 66 12.41 -6.44 25.37
CA TYR A 66 11.54 -7.31 24.59
C TYR A 66 11.43 -6.77 23.16
N ASP A 67 11.65 -7.64 22.22
CA ASP A 67 11.54 -7.35 20.80
C ASP A 67 10.08 -7.13 20.44
N GLN A 68 9.74 -5.96 19.87
CA GLN A 68 8.36 -5.63 19.52
C GLN A 68 7.79 -6.57 18.45
N GLU A 69 8.63 -7.10 17.55
CA GLU A 69 8.20 -8.09 16.55
C GLU A 69 7.69 -9.39 17.19
N LYS A 70 8.08 -9.66 18.43
CA LYS A 70 7.66 -10.84 19.19
C LYS A 70 6.43 -10.62 20.07
N LEU A 71 5.82 -9.45 20.03
CA LEU A 71 4.59 -9.21 20.78
C LEU A 71 3.49 -10.19 20.34
N PRO A 72 2.84 -10.88 21.29
CA PRO A 72 1.70 -11.70 20.97
C PRO A 72 0.54 -10.85 20.47
N LYS A 73 0.06 -11.14 19.27
CA LYS A 73 -1.05 -10.40 18.65
C LYS A 73 -1.96 -11.33 17.85
N LEU A 74 -3.22 -10.97 17.78
CA LEU A 74 -4.20 -11.55 16.89
C LEU A 74 -4.58 -10.52 15.84
N LEU A 75 -4.33 -10.85 14.58
CA LEU A 75 -4.70 -10.03 13.44
C LEU A 75 -6.05 -10.51 12.92
N LEU A 76 -6.95 -9.59 12.59
CA LEU A 76 -8.31 -9.87 12.15
C LEU A 76 -8.59 -9.18 10.81
N ALA A 77 -9.20 -9.92 9.87
CA ALA A 77 -9.60 -9.37 8.58
C ALA A 77 -10.98 -9.92 8.16
N PRO A 78 -11.90 -9.06 7.70
CA PRO A 78 -13.16 -9.55 7.13
C PRO A 78 -12.88 -10.23 5.78
N VAL A 79 -13.73 -11.18 5.41
CA VAL A 79 -13.76 -11.73 4.06
C VAL A 79 -14.50 -10.76 3.13
N LYS A 80 -15.68 -10.31 3.54
CA LYS A 80 -16.47 -9.32 2.82
C LYS A 80 -16.44 -7.97 3.53
N PHE A 81 -16.46 -6.91 2.77
CA PHE A 81 -16.49 -5.56 3.32
C PHE A 81 -17.23 -4.59 2.40
N SER A 82 -17.58 -3.44 2.94
CA SER A 82 -18.10 -2.32 2.15
C SER A 82 -17.53 -1.00 2.63
N ILE A 83 -17.22 -0.12 1.70
CA ILE A 83 -16.82 1.26 1.96
C ILE A 83 -17.78 2.16 1.20
N GLY A 84 -18.71 2.80 1.92
CA GLY A 84 -19.86 3.44 1.28
C GLY A 84 -20.70 2.42 0.50
N GLU A 85 -20.92 2.68 -0.78
CA GLU A 85 -21.65 1.79 -1.70
C GLU A 85 -20.78 0.70 -2.36
N PHE A 86 -19.46 0.79 -2.21
CA PHE A 86 -18.50 -0.11 -2.86
C PHE A 86 -18.30 -1.37 -2.02
N GLN A 87 -18.90 -2.47 -2.48
CA GLN A 87 -18.72 -3.79 -1.88
C GLN A 87 -17.48 -4.47 -2.43
N GLY A 88 -16.78 -5.22 -1.58
CA GLY A 88 -15.58 -5.96 -1.92
C GLY A 88 -15.43 -7.25 -1.14
N GLU A 89 -14.57 -8.11 -1.65
CA GLU A 89 -14.11 -9.32 -0.98
C GLU A 89 -12.58 -9.33 -0.96
N MET A 90 -12.00 -9.75 0.14
CA MET A 90 -10.55 -9.97 0.28
C MET A 90 -10.25 -11.36 0.82
N ASN A 91 -10.85 -12.38 0.14
CA ASN A 91 -10.51 -13.78 0.39
C ASN A 91 -9.02 -14.02 0.13
N ASP A 92 -8.51 -13.38 -0.91
CA ASP A 92 -7.13 -13.40 -1.37
C ASP A 92 -6.70 -12.02 -1.87
N TRP A 93 -5.42 -11.90 -2.24
CA TRP A 93 -4.86 -10.67 -2.78
C TRP A 93 -5.44 -10.30 -4.15
N ALA A 94 -5.88 -11.30 -4.94
CA ALA A 94 -6.50 -11.06 -6.23
C ALA A 94 -7.83 -10.31 -6.08
N GLY A 95 -8.66 -10.71 -5.12
CA GLY A 95 -9.94 -10.05 -4.82
C GLY A 95 -9.76 -8.61 -4.37
N LEU A 96 -8.81 -8.35 -3.46
CA LEU A 96 -8.51 -6.98 -2.99
C LEU A 96 -7.99 -6.09 -4.12
N GLY A 97 -7.07 -6.60 -4.95
CA GLY A 97 -6.51 -5.84 -6.08
C GLY A 97 -7.56 -5.53 -7.15
N MET A 98 -8.44 -6.49 -7.46
CA MET A 98 -9.56 -6.28 -8.37
C MET A 98 -10.52 -5.21 -7.85
N TRP A 99 -10.86 -5.25 -6.57
CA TRP A 99 -11.72 -4.25 -5.94
C TRP A 99 -11.11 -2.85 -6.04
N GLN A 100 -9.82 -2.70 -5.72
CA GLN A 100 -9.10 -1.43 -5.82
C GLN A 100 -9.07 -0.92 -7.28
N SER A 101 -8.84 -1.81 -8.23
CA SER A 101 -8.87 -1.46 -9.67
C SER A 101 -10.25 -0.97 -10.10
N LYS A 102 -11.33 -1.66 -9.69
CA LYS A 102 -12.72 -1.24 -9.96
C LYS A 102 -13.06 0.10 -9.32
N LEU A 103 -12.58 0.34 -8.08
CA LEU A 103 -12.81 1.60 -7.37
C LEU A 103 -12.21 2.80 -8.11
N ASN A 104 -11.10 2.59 -8.81
CA ASN A 104 -10.41 3.62 -9.58
C ASN A 104 -10.80 3.65 -11.08
N ALA A 105 -11.69 2.76 -11.53
CA ALA A 105 -12.08 2.68 -12.93
C ALA A 105 -12.68 4.01 -13.44
N GLY A 106 -12.27 4.44 -14.64
CA GLY A 106 -12.75 5.67 -15.28
C GLY A 106 -12.15 6.97 -14.72
N ARG A 107 -11.25 6.89 -13.73
CA ARG A 107 -10.65 8.08 -13.10
C ARG A 107 -9.33 8.54 -13.74
N GLY A 108 -8.87 7.86 -14.78
CA GLY A 108 -7.64 8.19 -15.51
C GLY A 108 -7.85 9.07 -16.75
N GLN A 109 -9.07 9.52 -17.04
CA GLN A 109 -9.34 10.31 -18.25
C GLN A 109 -8.65 11.67 -18.19
N LEU A 110 -7.93 12.02 -19.27
CA LEU A 110 -7.23 13.30 -19.43
C LEU A 110 -7.88 14.12 -20.55
N PRO A 111 -7.94 15.47 -20.43
CA PRO A 111 -8.37 16.35 -21.50
C PRO A 111 -7.50 16.18 -22.76
N GLU A 112 -8.10 16.34 -23.93
CA GLU A 112 -7.45 16.10 -25.23
C GLU A 112 -6.23 17.02 -25.45
N ASP A 113 -6.33 18.27 -25.05
CA ASP A 113 -5.24 19.25 -25.13
C ASP A 113 -4.03 18.81 -24.29
N PHE A 114 -4.26 18.27 -23.11
CA PHE A 114 -3.19 17.74 -22.28
C PHE A 114 -2.61 16.43 -22.83
N GLN A 115 -3.42 15.56 -23.44
CA GLN A 115 -2.91 14.38 -24.14
C GLN A 115 -1.97 14.80 -25.29
N GLN A 116 -2.32 15.82 -26.07
CA GLN A 116 -1.46 16.36 -27.12
C GLN A 116 -0.15 16.95 -26.53
N GLN A 117 -0.22 17.63 -25.39
CA GLN A 117 0.97 18.12 -24.68
C GLN A 117 1.90 16.97 -24.26
N ILE A 118 1.34 15.88 -23.72
CA ILE A 118 2.13 14.68 -23.38
C ILE A 118 2.84 14.14 -24.62
N LEU A 119 2.12 13.96 -25.73
CA LEU A 119 2.70 13.45 -26.97
C LEU A 119 3.81 14.37 -27.52
N GLN A 120 3.68 15.69 -27.38
CA GLN A 120 4.73 16.64 -27.76
C GLN A 120 5.96 16.52 -26.86
N MET A 121 5.79 16.31 -25.56
CA MET A 121 6.94 16.14 -24.64
C MET A 121 7.81 14.93 -24.96
N ILE A 122 7.21 13.87 -25.54
CA ILE A 122 7.87 12.60 -25.77
C ILE A 122 8.17 12.29 -27.26
N GLN A 123 7.81 13.18 -28.19
CA GLN A 123 7.83 12.90 -29.64
C GLN A 123 9.23 12.56 -30.18
N ASP A 124 10.27 13.18 -29.62
CA ASP A 124 11.66 13.02 -30.07
C ASP A 124 12.45 12.02 -29.19
N LEU A 125 11.75 11.24 -28.33
CA LEU A 125 12.37 10.28 -27.43
C LEU A 125 12.22 8.86 -27.98
N ASP A 126 13.31 8.12 -28.03
CA ASP A 126 13.35 6.79 -28.65
C ASP A 126 12.97 5.67 -27.69
N THR A 127 13.36 5.79 -26.41
CA THR A 127 13.21 4.69 -25.45
C THR A 127 12.04 4.89 -24.47
N PRO A 128 11.40 3.81 -24.02
CA PRO A 128 10.40 3.91 -22.95
C PRO A 128 10.93 4.57 -21.67
N TYR A 129 12.19 4.35 -21.31
CA TYR A 129 12.80 4.92 -20.11
C TYR A 129 12.89 6.45 -20.20
N GLU A 130 13.37 7.00 -21.31
CA GLU A 130 13.41 8.45 -21.54
C GLU A 130 12.02 9.08 -21.43
N LYS A 131 11.00 8.42 -21.99
CA LYS A 131 9.61 8.90 -21.88
C LYS A 131 9.10 8.89 -20.44
N ILE A 132 9.38 7.81 -19.69
CA ILE A 132 9.05 7.73 -18.26
C ILE A 132 9.73 8.86 -17.50
N GLU A 133 11.03 9.08 -17.70
CA GLU A 133 11.82 10.10 -17.02
C GLU A 133 11.25 11.51 -17.25
N VAL A 134 11.00 11.89 -18.50
CA VAL A 134 10.45 13.20 -18.85
C VAL A 134 9.05 13.40 -18.24
N LEU A 135 8.17 12.42 -18.33
CA LEU A 135 6.82 12.53 -17.78
C LEU A 135 6.83 12.53 -16.24
N TYR A 136 7.71 11.76 -15.62
CA TYR A 136 7.86 11.74 -14.18
C TYR A 136 8.45 13.05 -13.63
N GLU A 137 9.46 13.61 -14.29
CA GLU A 137 9.97 14.96 -13.97
C GLU A 137 8.89 16.04 -14.16
N TYR A 138 8.05 15.91 -15.20
CA TYR A 138 6.93 16.83 -15.38
C TYR A 138 5.95 16.76 -14.19
N LEU A 139 5.61 15.56 -13.71
CA LEU A 139 4.80 15.38 -12.52
C LEU A 139 5.45 16.07 -11.30
N GLN A 140 6.72 15.77 -11.03
CA GLN A 140 7.46 16.28 -9.88
C GLN A 140 7.55 17.82 -9.84
N ARG A 141 7.69 18.45 -11.00
CA ARG A 141 7.83 19.91 -11.11
C ARG A 141 6.53 20.69 -11.08
N ASN A 142 5.42 20.06 -11.50
CA ASN A 142 4.17 20.78 -11.72
C ASN A 142 3.06 20.45 -10.70
N PHE A 143 3.25 19.42 -9.89
CA PHE A 143 2.22 18.98 -8.93
C PHE A 143 2.80 18.85 -7.53
N ARG A 144 1.95 19.10 -6.53
CA ARG A 144 2.34 19.03 -5.12
C ARG A 144 1.63 17.89 -4.42
N TYR A 145 2.33 17.22 -3.54
CA TYR A 145 1.70 16.28 -2.61
C TYR A 145 0.90 17.05 -1.54
N VAL A 146 -0.38 16.73 -1.43
CA VAL A 146 -1.26 17.21 -0.36
C VAL A 146 -2.15 16.04 0.08
N SER A 147 -2.00 15.61 1.34
CA SER A 147 -2.80 14.51 1.87
C SER A 147 -4.24 14.94 2.11
N ILE A 148 -5.18 14.37 1.33
CA ILE A 148 -6.62 14.57 1.48
C ILE A 148 -7.28 13.18 1.48
N GLN A 149 -7.71 12.72 2.65
CA GLN A 149 -8.23 11.36 2.83
C GLN A 149 -9.58 11.37 3.57
N LEU A 150 -10.52 12.17 3.11
CA LEU A 150 -11.85 12.28 3.69
C LEU A 150 -12.82 11.25 3.07
N GLY A 151 -13.50 10.48 3.90
CA GLY A 151 -14.50 9.51 3.46
C GLY A 151 -13.94 8.51 2.45
N ILE A 152 -14.62 8.36 1.31
CA ILE A 152 -14.16 7.47 0.22
C ILE A 152 -12.82 7.88 -0.36
N GLY A 153 -12.43 9.16 -0.24
CA GLY A 153 -11.12 9.66 -0.67
C GLY A 153 -9.93 9.05 0.09
N GLY A 154 -10.17 8.36 1.21
CA GLY A 154 -9.15 7.52 1.85
C GLY A 154 -8.77 6.28 1.01
N TRP A 155 -9.61 5.87 0.05
CA TRP A 155 -9.49 4.66 -0.74
C TRP A 155 -9.46 4.91 -2.24
N GLN A 156 -10.39 5.75 -2.71
CA GLN A 156 -10.54 6.11 -4.10
C GLN A 156 -9.62 7.28 -4.45
N THR A 157 -8.99 7.21 -5.61
CA THR A 157 -8.19 8.32 -6.13
C THR A 157 -9.06 9.49 -6.60
N MET A 158 -8.53 10.71 -6.61
CA MET A 158 -9.08 11.81 -7.41
C MET A 158 -9.00 11.44 -8.89
N THR A 159 -9.86 12.03 -9.72
CA THR A 159 -9.70 11.92 -11.18
C THR A 159 -8.41 12.59 -11.64
N ALA A 160 -7.80 12.08 -12.70
CA ALA A 160 -6.60 12.67 -13.28
C ALA A 160 -6.85 14.13 -13.73
N GLN A 161 -8.06 14.43 -14.21
CA GLN A 161 -8.48 15.79 -14.55
C GLN A 161 -8.51 16.72 -13.33
N GLU A 162 -9.11 16.31 -12.21
CA GLU A 162 -9.11 17.10 -10.97
C GLU A 162 -7.69 17.40 -10.47
N VAL A 163 -6.77 16.43 -10.55
CA VAL A 163 -5.37 16.64 -10.17
C VAL A 163 -4.70 17.64 -11.13
N LEU A 164 -4.97 17.51 -12.43
CA LEU A 164 -4.44 18.42 -13.44
C LEU A 164 -4.90 19.87 -13.22
N GLU A 165 -6.17 20.08 -12.88
CA GLU A 165 -6.76 21.40 -12.63
C GLU A 165 -6.25 22.01 -11.31
N ASN A 166 -6.21 21.21 -10.26
CA ASN A 166 -5.86 21.67 -8.91
C ASN A 166 -4.34 21.79 -8.66
N LYS A 167 -3.51 21.13 -9.48
CA LYS A 167 -2.04 21.05 -9.35
C LYS A 167 -1.56 20.44 -8.03
N TYR A 168 -2.41 19.62 -7.40
CA TYR A 168 -2.05 18.82 -6.22
C TYR A 168 -2.86 17.53 -6.16
N GLY A 169 -2.36 16.59 -5.35
CA GLY A 169 -3.05 15.36 -5.00
C GLY A 169 -2.32 14.61 -3.89
N ASP A 170 -2.99 13.61 -3.32
CA ASP A 170 -2.34 12.66 -2.42
C ASP A 170 -1.60 11.56 -3.20
N CYS A 171 -1.05 10.56 -2.51
CA CYS A 171 -0.32 9.45 -3.14
C CYS A 171 -1.15 8.75 -4.22
N LYS A 172 -2.45 8.51 -3.96
CA LYS A 172 -3.37 7.88 -4.89
C LYS A 172 -3.56 8.73 -6.15
N ALA A 173 -3.78 10.02 -5.94
CA ALA A 173 -4.11 10.98 -6.98
C ALA A 173 -2.92 11.24 -7.92
N LEU A 174 -1.72 11.47 -7.37
CA LEU A 174 -0.50 11.67 -8.15
C LEU A 174 -0.09 10.39 -8.91
N THR A 175 -0.25 9.23 -8.30
CA THR A 175 0.01 7.95 -8.96
C THR A 175 -1.00 7.70 -10.11
N ASN A 176 -2.27 8.04 -9.91
CA ASN A 176 -3.28 7.92 -10.97
C ASN A 176 -2.98 8.87 -12.13
N LEU A 177 -2.61 10.13 -11.87
CA LEU A 177 -2.20 11.07 -12.92
C LEU A 177 -0.99 10.55 -13.70
N MET A 178 0.05 10.07 -13.01
CA MET A 178 1.24 9.51 -13.66
C MET A 178 0.89 8.30 -14.52
N LYS A 179 0.06 7.38 -13.99
CA LYS A 179 -0.46 6.24 -14.75
C LYS A 179 -1.16 6.69 -16.02
N SER A 180 -2.02 7.71 -15.93
CA SER A 180 -2.77 8.24 -17.07
C SER A 180 -1.86 8.88 -18.12
N MET A 181 -0.80 9.59 -17.70
CA MET A 181 0.19 10.14 -18.63
C MET A 181 0.96 9.03 -19.36
N LEU A 182 1.35 7.95 -18.66
CA LEU A 182 2.02 6.81 -19.28
C LEU A 182 1.09 6.04 -20.23
N GLU A 183 -0.19 5.95 -19.93
CA GLU A 183 -1.19 5.34 -20.82
C GLU A 183 -1.29 6.08 -22.16
N VAL A 184 -1.30 7.43 -22.15
CA VAL A 184 -1.22 8.26 -23.36
C VAL A 184 0.09 8.03 -24.13
N ALA A 185 1.19 7.81 -23.42
CA ALA A 185 2.49 7.46 -24.02
C ALA A 185 2.58 6.02 -24.55
N GLY A 186 1.53 5.21 -24.37
CA GLY A 186 1.51 3.78 -24.74
C GLY A 186 2.37 2.89 -23.82
N ILE A 187 2.67 3.34 -22.59
CA ILE A 187 3.50 2.62 -21.63
C ILE A 187 2.60 2.00 -20.56
N PRO A 188 2.50 0.66 -20.47
CA PRO A 188 1.71 0.00 -19.45
C PRO A 188 2.30 0.26 -18.05
N SER A 189 1.42 0.52 -17.09
CA SER A 189 1.82 0.74 -15.70
C SER A 189 0.73 0.32 -14.73
N PHE A 190 1.11 -0.05 -13.51
CA PHE A 190 0.23 -0.63 -12.52
C PHE A 190 0.21 0.18 -11.23
N TYR A 191 -0.98 0.57 -10.82
CA TYR A 191 -1.25 1.15 -9.51
C TYR A 191 -0.96 0.11 -8.43
N THR A 192 -0.10 0.43 -7.48
CA THR A 192 0.49 -0.54 -6.56
C THR A 192 0.39 -0.05 -5.12
N LEU A 193 -0.27 -0.85 -4.28
CA LEU A 193 -0.43 -0.55 -2.86
C LEU A 193 0.79 -1.03 -2.08
N VAL A 194 1.24 -0.24 -1.11
CA VAL A 194 2.40 -0.52 -0.26
C VAL A 194 2.15 -0.09 1.18
N TYR A 195 2.67 -0.86 2.14
CA TYR A 195 2.82 -0.39 3.52
C TYR A 195 4.16 0.32 3.65
N ALA A 196 4.10 1.63 3.64
CA ALA A 196 5.26 2.52 3.60
C ALA A 196 5.65 3.02 4.99
N GLY A 197 6.93 3.24 5.20
CA GLY A 197 7.49 3.81 6.42
C GLY A 197 8.96 3.41 6.58
N VAL A 198 9.76 4.28 7.16
CA VAL A 198 11.15 3.96 7.52
C VAL A 198 11.11 3.08 8.77
N ASP A 199 11.86 1.98 8.77
CA ASP A 199 11.92 1.00 9.87
C ASP A 199 10.57 0.32 10.23
N GLU A 200 9.58 0.38 9.34
CA GLU A 200 8.32 -0.33 9.52
C GLU A 200 8.44 -1.81 9.10
N GLU A 201 7.72 -2.69 9.80
CA GLU A 201 7.58 -4.10 9.43
C GLU A 201 6.92 -4.25 8.03
N ASP A 202 7.17 -5.37 7.38
CA ASP A 202 6.49 -5.72 6.14
C ASP A 202 5.07 -6.23 6.42
N ILE A 203 4.25 -6.35 5.39
CA ILE A 203 2.88 -6.86 5.53
C ILE A 203 2.88 -8.37 5.85
N GLU A 204 1.81 -8.82 6.48
CA GLU A 204 1.51 -10.25 6.68
C GLU A 204 0.99 -10.87 5.38
N VAL A 205 1.89 -11.46 4.60
CA VAL A 205 1.59 -11.99 3.25
C VAL A 205 0.55 -13.11 3.25
N ASP A 206 0.43 -13.85 4.37
CA ASP A 206 -0.52 -14.95 4.53
C ASP A 206 -1.91 -14.50 4.98
N LEU A 207 -2.08 -13.20 5.28
CA LEU A 207 -3.36 -12.63 5.70
C LEU A 207 -3.82 -11.55 4.71
N PRO A 208 -4.42 -11.91 3.55
CA PRO A 208 -4.97 -10.93 2.62
C PRO A 208 -5.94 -9.99 3.33
N SER A 209 -5.54 -8.72 3.46
CA SER A 209 -6.27 -7.67 4.17
C SER A 209 -5.74 -6.31 3.75
N ASN A 210 -6.46 -5.24 4.09
CA ASN A 210 -5.92 -3.92 3.82
C ASN A 210 -4.90 -3.53 4.89
N GLN A 211 -3.65 -3.81 4.59
CA GLN A 211 -2.49 -3.46 5.41
C GLN A 211 -1.69 -2.28 4.83
N PHE A 212 -2.19 -1.65 3.79
CA PHE A 212 -1.48 -0.63 3.03
C PHE A 212 -1.84 0.78 3.47
N ASN A 213 -0.88 1.67 3.45
CA ASN A 213 -1.02 3.08 3.81
C ASN A 213 -0.56 4.05 2.70
N HIS A 214 0.01 3.52 1.61
CA HIS A 214 0.61 4.32 0.54
C HIS A 214 0.44 3.68 -0.82
N VAL A 215 0.73 4.44 -1.87
CA VAL A 215 0.60 4.02 -3.27
C VAL A 215 1.80 4.50 -4.07
N ILE A 216 2.36 3.58 -4.85
CA ILE A 216 3.39 3.83 -5.86
C ILE A 216 2.91 3.36 -7.24
N LEU A 217 3.64 3.69 -8.30
CA LEU A 217 3.41 3.16 -9.63
C LEU A 217 4.53 2.18 -10.02
N GLN A 218 4.16 1.05 -10.60
CA GLN A 218 5.12 0.12 -11.21
C GLN A 218 4.96 0.07 -12.73
N VAL A 219 6.07 0.21 -13.43
CA VAL A 219 6.14 0.08 -14.89
C VAL A 219 6.91 -1.21 -15.20
N PRO A 220 6.29 -2.23 -15.83
CA PRO A 220 6.97 -3.48 -16.16
C PRO A 220 8.02 -3.24 -17.24
N THR A 221 9.19 -3.87 -17.09
CA THR A 221 10.23 -3.95 -18.12
C THR A 221 10.84 -5.35 -18.15
N ASP A 222 11.57 -5.67 -19.22
CA ASP A 222 12.25 -6.97 -19.37
C ASP A 222 13.30 -7.22 -18.27
N SER A 223 13.88 -6.16 -17.71
CA SER A 223 14.88 -6.23 -16.63
C SER A 223 14.30 -6.17 -15.22
N GLY A 224 12.98 -6.14 -15.09
CA GLY A 224 12.25 -5.98 -13.84
C GLY A 224 11.48 -4.66 -13.80
N PRO A 225 10.55 -4.48 -12.84
CA PRO A 225 9.70 -3.31 -12.81
C PRO A 225 10.48 -2.04 -12.38
N ILE A 226 10.20 -0.92 -13.05
CA ILE A 226 10.61 0.41 -12.62
C ILE A 226 9.56 0.92 -11.63
N GLY A 227 9.96 1.17 -10.39
CA GLY A 227 9.11 1.81 -9.38
C GLY A 227 9.16 3.34 -9.49
N LEU A 228 8.00 4.00 -9.39
CA LEU A 228 7.89 5.45 -9.36
C LEU A 228 7.22 5.89 -8.06
N GLU A 229 7.95 6.62 -7.24
CA GLU A 229 7.45 7.25 -6.00
C GLU A 229 6.85 8.61 -6.35
N CYS A 230 5.57 8.61 -6.76
CA CYS A 230 4.90 9.79 -7.32
C CYS A 230 4.73 10.96 -6.32
N THR A 231 4.98 10.75 -5.04
CA THR A 231 4.95 11.79 -4.01
C THR A 231 6.31 12.45 -3.79
N SER A 232 7.38 11.84 -4.26
CA SER A 232 8.74 12.41 -4.18
C SER A 232 8.98 13.44 -5.29
N THR A 233 9.61 14.55 -4.92
CA THR A 233 10.06 15.57 -5.87
C THR A 233 11.54 15.44 -6.25
N LEU A 234 12.24 14.42 -5.71
CA LEU A 234 13.68 14.27 -5.81
C LEU A 234 14.14 12.92 -6.36
N ASN A 235 13.36 11.87 -6.12
CA ASN A 235 13.74 10.51 -6.53
C ASN A 235 13.75 10.39 -8.06
N PRO A 236 14.80 9.82 -8.65
CA PRO A 236 14.77 9.47 -10.07
C PRO A 236 13.88 8.24 -10.30
N PRO A 237 13.43 7.97 -11.55
CA PRO A 237 12.71 6.75 -11.87
C PRO A 237 13.52 5.51 -11.47
N GLY A 238 12.84 4.54 -10.83
CA GLY A 238 13.46 3.30 -10.37
C GLY A 238 14.04 3.35 -8.96
N TYR A 239 14.15 4.53 -8.34
CA TYR A 239 14.62 4.65 -6.97
C TYR A 239 13.47 5.03 -6.03
N LEU A 240 13.12 4.12 -5.13
CA LEU A 240 12.00 4.26 -4.19
C LEU A 240 12.41 4.80 -2.81
N GLY A 241 13.72 4.95 -2.55
CA GLY A 241 14.23 5.33 -1.23
C GLY A 241 14.03 4.21 -0.19
N ASP A 242 14.21 4.55 1.07
CA ASP A 242 14.01 3.66 2.22
C ASP A 242 12.52 3.56 2.66
N PHE A 243 11.70 4.51 2.22
CA PHE A 243 10.30 4.61 2.60
C PHE A 243 9.42 3.51 2.00
N THR A 244 9.68 3.08 0.76
CA THR A 244 8.87 2.09 0.02
C THR A 244 9.69 0.96 -0.61
N SER A 245 11.00 0.88 -0.35
CA SER A 245 11.86 -0.21 -0.82
C SER A 245 11.83 -1.44 0.09
N ASN A 246 12.26 -2.60 -0.44
CA ASN A 246 12.37 -3.88 0.27
C ASN A 246 11.08 -4.34 0.97
N ARG A 247 9.91 -4.12 0.35
CA ARG A 247 8.59 -4.43 0.91
C ARG A 247 7.75 -5.23 -0.04
N HIS A 248 6.88 -6.08 0.51
CA HIS A 248 5.81 -6.67 -0.29
C HIS A 248 4.78 -5.61 -0.65
N VAL A 249 4.35 -5.64 -1.90
CA VAL A 249 3.41 -4.69 -2.48
C VAL A 249 2.32 -5.43 -3.24
N LEU A 250 1.12 -4.87 -3.27
CA LEU A 250 0.00 -5.41 -4.04
C LEU A 250 -0.15 -4.64 -5.35
N VAL A 251 0.23 -5.27 -6.44
CA VAL A 251 -0.05 -4.75 -7.79
C VAL A 251 -1.51 -4.97 -8.10
N THR A 252 -2.20 -3.92 -8.54
CA THR A 252 -3.64 -3.97 -8.83
C THR A 252 -3.91 -3.98 -10.33
N THR A 253 -4.74 -4.91 -10.79
CA THR A 253 -5.18 -5.00 -12.19
C THR A 253 -6.68 -5.24 -12.27
N PRO A 254 -7.32 -5.01 -13.42
CA PRO A 254 -8.73 -5.35 -13.62
C PRO A 254 -9.04 -6.84 -13.45
N GLU A 255 -8.07 -7.70 -13.72
CA GLU A 255 -8.19 -9.17 -13.62
C GLU A 255 -7.93 -9.69 -12.21
N GLY A 256 -7.38 -8.85 -11.32
CA GLY A 256 -7.06 -9.22 -9.95
C GLY A 256 -5.84 -8.48 -9.41
N GLY A 257 -5.35 -8.91 -8.24
CA GLY A 257 -4.11 -8.41 -7.66
C GLY A 257 -3.11 -9.53 -7.42
N TYR A 258 -1.83 -9.17 -7.36
CA TYR A 258 -0.77 -10.12 -6.98
C TYR A 258 0.30 -9.42 -6.16
N LEU A 259 0.89 -10.17 -5.23
CA LEU A 259 2.02 -9.65 -4.46
C LEU A 259 3.32 -9.77 -5.26
N THR A 260 4.14 -8.75 -5.14
CA THR A 260 5.54 -8.76 -5.55
C THR A 260 6.37 -8.01 -4.50
N LYS A 261 7.67 -7.88 -4.71
CA LYS A 261 8.54 -7.17 -3.78
C LYS A 261 9.25 -6.01 -4.46
N THR A 262 9.32 -4.86 -3.79
CA THR A 262 10.10 -3.72 -4.27
C THR A 262 11.61 -3.99 -4.09
N PRO A 263 12.47 -3.35 -4.90
CA PRO A 263 13.92 -3.51 -4.81
C PRO A 263 14.47 -3.21 -3.41
N ALA A 264 15.49 -3.94 -3.01
CA ALA A 264 16.30 -3.65 -1.83
C ALA A 264 17.62 -2.99 -2.25
N TYR A 265 17.93 -1.83 -1.71
CA TYR A 265 19.17 -1.10 -2.00
C TYR A 265 20.23 -1.38 -0.92
N GLN A 266 20.66 -2.65 -0.83
CA GLN A 266 21.57 -3.12 0.22
C GLN A 266 23.07 -3.15 -0.19
N GLU A 267 23.37 -2.85 -1.47
CA GLU A 267 24.74 -2.89 -1.93
C GLU A 267 25.50 -1.59 -1.54
N ASP A 268 26.70 -1.72 -1.02
CA ASP A 268 27.52 -0.61 -0.51
C ASP A 268 27.76 0.52 -1.53
N HIS A 269 27.75 0.21 -2.83
CA HIS A 269 27.96 1.20 -3.88
C HIS A 269 26.77 2.17 -4.07
N TRP A 270 25.55 1.80 -3.65
CA TRP A 270 24.37 2.67 -3.66
C TRP A 270 24.36 3.68 -2.50
N ASN A 271 25.11 3.38 -1.43
CA ASN A 271 25.12 4.14 -0.17
C ASN A 271 26.44 4.91 0.02
N LYS A 272 27.09 5.33 -1.06
CA LYS A 272 28.39 6.01 -1.01
C LYS A 272 28.22 7.52 -0.92
N ILE A 273 28.74 8.11 0.17
CA ILE A 273 28.92 9.56 0.31
C ILE A 273 30.39 9.90 0.06
N LEU A 274 30.68 10.74 -0.94
CA LEU A 274 32.01 11.27 -1.21
C LEU A 274 32.02 12.76 -0.83
N THR A 275 32.83 13.12 0.18
CA THR A 275 33.04 14.50 0.59
C THR A 275 34.45 14.95 0.22
N GLU A 276 34.57 15.99 -0.59
CA GLU A 276 35.85 16.64 -0.91
C GLU A 276 35.87 18.02 -0.26
N THR A 277 36.86 18.27 0.60
CA THR A 277 37.02 19.55 1.27
C THR A 277 38.34 20.20 0.84
N ASN A 278 38.25 21.35 0.16
CA ASN A 278 39.41 22.18 -0.16
C ASN A 278 39.55 23.29 0.88
N VAL A 279 40.67 23.29 1.61
CA VAL A 279 41.00 24.34 2.58
C VAL A 279 42.06 25.26 1.90
N THR A 280 41.70 26.50 1.68
CA THR A 280 42.60 27.58 1.15
C THR A 280 43.09 28.46 2.28
#